data_3728083fab4455a9f71cb1090b9d24a7
#
_entry.id   3728083fab4455a9f71cb1090b9d24a7
#
_cell.length_a   1.000
_cell.length_b   1.000
_cell.length_c   1.000
_cell.angle_alpha   90.00
_cell.angle_beta   90.00
_cell.angle_gamma   90.00
#
_symmetry.space_group_name_H-M   'P 1'
#
loop_
_entity.id
_entity.type
_entity.pdbx_description
1 polymer ?
#
loop_
_entity_poly.entity_id
_entity_poly.type
_entity_poly.pdbx_seq_one_letter_code
_entity_poly.pdbx_strand_id
1 'polypeptide(L)'
;MYEMKVQAQKKKNPKVVFRDSFNLMPCALGQLVPAYGLDVEEKPFFPHMVNRPDNYGRQIYPTPDDYLAQGMMPEKRRQFDQWYEQHRQAPFLLDEALASYCKNDVDILTAALVAFRREFFEITKRQAVNETDDQESNAGIDVLRECMTIASACMKHFRSNHLPAAAIREQR
;
A
#
# COMPACT_ATOMS: atom_id res chain seq x y z
N MET A 1 -5.16 -13.13 9.26
CA MET A 1 -4.68 -11.75 9.49
C MET A 1 -3.48 -11.82 10.42
N TYR A 2 -2.33 -11.32 10.00
CA TYR A 2 -1.09 -11.43 10.78
C TYR A 2 -0.60 -10.04 11.19
N GLU A 3 -0.42 -9.86 12.48
CA GLU A 3 0.31 -8.73 13.05
C GLU A 3 1.52 -9.29 13.79
N MET A 4 2.71 -8.80 13.47
CA MET A 4 3.93 -9.15 14.18
C MET A 4 4.41 -7.95 15.00
N LYS A 5 4.58 -8.15 16.30
CA LYS A 5 5.08 -7.11 17.23
C LYS A 5 6.50 -7.47 17.65
N VAL A 6 7.44 -6.61 17.35
CA VAL A 6 8.83 -6.74 17.79
C VAL A 6 9.08 -5.70 18.88
N GLN A 7 9.49 -6.18 20.06
CA GLN A 7 9.87 -5.31 21.18
C GLN A 7 11.35 -5.57 21.48
N ALA A 8 12.17 -4.53 21.40
CA ALA A 8 13.56 -4.64 21.81
C ALA A 8 13.65 -4.86 23.32
N GLN A 9 14.67 -5.60 23.78
CA GLN A 9 14.82 -6.03 25.18
C GLN A 9 14.93 -4.88 26.20
N LYS A 10 15.22 -3.66 25.79
CA LYS A 10 15.29 -2.49 26.69
C LYS A 10 13.99 -1.68 26.60
N LYS A 11 13.34 -1.41 27.73
CA LYS A 11 12.06 -0.68 27.88
C LYS A 11 11.99 0.70 27.18
N LYS A 12 13.12 1.28 26.74
CA LYS A 12 13.19 2.59 26.06
C LYS A 12 13.16 2.51 24.52
N ASN A 13 13.20 1.32 23.92
CA ASN A 13 13.22 1.23 22.48
C ASN A 13 11.79 1.18 21.90
N PRO A 14 11.57 1.81 20.73
CA PRO A 14 10.25 1.84 20.11
C PRO A 14 9.80 0.41 19.78
N LYS A 15 8.53 0.16 20.00
CA LYS A 15 7.86 -1.07 19.57
C LYS A 15 7.60 -0.97 18.08
N VAL A 16 8.15 -1.91 17.30
CA VAL A 16 7.87 -2.01 15.87
C VAL A 16 6.72 -2.99 15.67
N VAL A 17 5.73 -2.57 14.88
CA VAL A 17 4.57 -3.38 14.51
C VAL A 17 4.55 -3.55 13.00
N PHE A 18 4.61 -4.79 12.53
CA PHE A 18 4.46 -5.13 11.13
C PHE A 18 3.00 -5.52 10.87
N ARG A 19 2.41 -4.93 9.84
CA ARG A 19 1.03 -5.20 9.41
C ARG A 19 0.97 -5.37 7.90
N ASP A 20 0.05 -6.20 7.44
CA ASP A 20 -0.25 -6.32 6.03
C ASP A 20 -1.22 -5.22 5.61
N SER A 21 -0.78 -4.35 4.70
CA SER A 21 -1.57 -3.25 4.16
C SER A 21 -2.77 -3.70 3.34
N PHE A 22 -2.76 -4.91 2.79
CA PHE A 22 -3.88 -5.47 2.03
C PHE A 22 -5.17 -5.59 2.86
N ASN A 23 -5.05 -5.69 4.19
CA ASN A 23 -6.21 -5.67 5.10
C ASN A 23 -6.94 -4.31 5.14
N LEU A 24 -6.26 -3.23 4.77
CA LEU A 24 -6.83 -1.86 4.72
C LEU A 24 -7.15 -1.45 3.29
N MET A 25 -6.30 -1.83 2.33
CA MET A 25 -6.42 -1.49 0.92
C MET A 25 -6.34 -2.78 0.07
N PRO A 26 -7.45 -3.53 -0.09
CA PRO A 26 -7.45 -4.84 -0.75
C PRO A 26 -7.44 -4.71 -2.27
N CYS A 27 -6.40 -4.12 -2.82
CA CYS A 27 -6.19 -3.98 -4.27
C CYS A 27 -4.71 -4.22 -4.65
N ALA A 28 -4.47 -4.47 -5.93
CA ALA A 28 -3.10 -4.66 -6.43
C ALA A 28 -2.31 -3.35 -6.35
N LEU A 29 -1.01 -3.44 -6.05
CA LEU A 29 -0.14 -2.28 -5.84
C LEU A 29 -0.15 -1.31 -7.03
N GLY A 30 -0.12 -1.81 -8.27
CA GLY A 30 -0.17 -0.97 -9.47
C GLY A 30 -1.50 -0.22 -9.67
N GLN A 31 -2.57 -0.61 -8.98
CA GLN A 31 -3.86 0.09 -9.02
C GLN A 31 -3.92 1.27 -8.04
N LEU A 32 -3.00 1.34 -7.08
CA LEU A 32 -2.97 2.41 -6.09
C LEU A 32 -2.57 3.75 -6.70
N VAL A 33 -1.70 3.75 -7.70
CA VAL A 33 -1.24 4.97 -8.38
C VAL A 33 -2.42 5.75 -8.98
N PRO A 34 -3.23 5.17 -9.89
CA PRO A 34 -4.38 5.86 -10.45
C PRO A 34 -5.50 6.07 -9.43
N ALA A 35 -5.69 5.15 -8.47
CA ALA A 35 -6.77 5.24 -7.48
C ALA A 35 -6.61 6.44 -6.54
N TYR A 36 -5.38 6.80 -6.18
CA TYR A 36 -5.08 7.90 -5.27
C TYR A 36 -4.45 9.12 -5.98
N GLY A 37 -4.29 9.08 -7.31
CA GLY A 37 -3.63 10.15 -8.08
C GLY A 37 -2.21 10.43 -7.56
N LEU A 38 -1.43 9.37 -7.31
CA LEU A 38 -0.12 9.50 -6.68
C LEU A 38 0.90 10.08 -7.66
N ASP A 39 1.70 11.02 -7.19
CA ASP A 39 2.86 11.56 -7.90
C ASP A 39 4.08 10.65 -7.68
N VAL A 40 4.03 9.46 -8.24
CA VAL A 40 5.09 8.46 -8.21
C VAL A 40 5.17 7.78 -9.58
N GLU A 41 6.35 7.25 -9.91
CA GLU A 41 6.49 6.49 -11.15
C GLU A 41 5.56 5.27 -11.15
N GLU A 42 4.90 5.03 -12.28
CA GLU A 42 4.11 3.83 -12.47
C GLU A 42 4.99 2.58 -12.35
N LYS A 43 4.37 1.47 -11.92
CA LYS A 43 5.08 0.21 -11.75
C LYS A 43 5.70 -0.25 -13.08
N PRO A 44 7.04 -0.35 -13.17
CA PRO A 44 7.72 -0.71 -14.42
C PRO A 44 7.45 -2.18 -14.78
N PHE A 45 7.64 -2.50 -16.07
CA PHE A 45 7.70 -3.90 -16.51
C PHE A 45 8.98 -4.53 -15.96
N PHE A 46 8.82 -5.70 -15.32
CA PHE A 46 9.95 -6.43 -14.75
C PHE A 46 9.94 -7.89 -15.24
N PRO A 47 11.09 -8.43 -15.71
CA PRO A 47 11.17 -9.79 -16.24
C PRO A 47 11.30 -10.81 -15.09
N HIS A 48 10.17 -11.20 -14.50
CA HIS A 48 10.14 -12.04 -13.29
C HIS A 48 10.85 -13.39 -13.47
N MET A 49 10.86 -13.94 -14.70
CA MET A 49 11.41 -15.27 -14.97
C MET A 49 12.95 -15.29 -15.00
N VAL A 50 13.60 -14.13 -15.16
CA VAL A 50 15.08 -14.04 -15.10
C VAL A 50 15.63 -13.87 -13.68
N ASN A 51 14.78 -13.69 -12.67
CA ASN A 51 15.19 -13.53 -11.28
C ASN A 51 15.72 -14.88 -10.71
N ARG A 52 16.94 -15.21 -11.09
CA ARG A 52 17.66 -16.43 -10.71
C ARG A 52 19.08 -16.07 -10.28
N PRO A 53 19.67 -16.80 -9.32
CA PRO A 53 21.04 -16.52 -8.84
C PRO A 53 22.09 -16.45 -9.96
N ASP A 54 21.96 -17.26 -11.00
CA ASP A 54 22.91 -17.33 -12.10
C ASP A 54 22.94 -16.07 -12.98
N ASN A 55 21.94 -15.20 -12.88
CA ASN A 55 21.82 -13.98 -13.66
C ASN A 55 22.36 -12.74 -12.92
N TYR A 56 22.68 -12.85 -11.63
CA TYR A 56 23.23 -11.73 -10.88
C TYR A 56 24.62 -11.34 -11.40
N GLY A 57 24.87 -10.04 -11.54
CA GLY A 57 26.12 -9.48 -12.04
C GLY A 57 26.37 -9.72 -13.54
N ARG A 58 25.38 -10.18 -14.30
CA ARG A 58 25.50 -10.42 -15.74
C ARG A 58 24.57 -9.52 -16.54
N GLN A 59 25.04 -9.10 -17.71
CA GLN A 59 24.17 -8.50 -18.72
C GLN A 59 23.36 -9.60 -19.40
N ILE A 60 22.04 -9.42 -19.42
CA ILE A 60 21.10 -10.30 -20.10
C ILE A 60 20.19 -9.49 -21.02
N TYR A 61 19.50 -10.18 -21.91
CA TYR A 61 18.51 -9.60 -22.84
C TYR A 61 17.20 -10.38 -22.67
N PRO A 62 16.35 -9.96 -21.70
CA PRO A 62 15.11 -10.70 -21.41
C PRO A 62 14.17 -10.72 -22.62
N THR A 63 13.54 -11.87 -22.83
CA THR A 63 12.53 -12.08 -23.87
C THR A 63 11.13 -11.69 -23.36
N PRO A 64 10.11 -11.50 -24.23
CA PRO A 64 8.73 -11.26 -23.78
C PRO A 64 8.19 -12.33 -22.83
N ASP A 65 8.64 -13.59 -22.96
CA ASP A 65 8.23 -14.67 -22.07
C ASP A 65 8.74 -14.48 -20.65
N ASP A 66 9.92 -13.88 -20.50
CA ASP A 66 10.49 -13.56 -19.19
C ASP A 66 9.65 -12.53 -18.41
N TYR A 67 8.90 -11.70 -19.12
CA TYR A 67 7.93 -10.74 -18.56
C TYR A 67 6.53 -11.33 -18.36
N LEU A 68 6.33 -12.60 -18.67
CA LEU A 68 5.00 -13.26 -18.66
C LEU A 68 3.99 -12.56 -19.59
N ALA A 69 4.46 -12.03 -20.71
CA ALA A 69 3.67 -11.20 -21.62
C ALA A 69 2.44 -11.91 -22.21
N GLN A 70 2.47 -13.23 -22.30
CA GLN A 70 1.35 -14.06 -22.80
C GLN A 70 0.11 -14.00 -21.88
N GLY A 71 0.30 -13.77 -20.58
CA GLY A 71 -0.78 -13.65 -19.60
C GLY A 71 -1.30 -12.24 -19.38
N MET A 72 -0.77 -11.24 -20.09
CA MET A 72 -1.20 -9.86 -19.95
C MET A 72 -2.56 -9.61 -20.61
N MET A 73 -3.39 -8.79 -19.97
CA MET A 73 -4.61 -8.27 -20.58
C MET A 73 -4.29 -7.48 -21.87
N PRO A 74 -5.19 -7.50 -22.89
CA PRO A 74 -4.89 -6.94 -24.21
C PRO A 74 -4.36 -5.49 -24.20
N GLU A 75 -4.92 -4.65 -23.34
CA GLU A 75 -4.49 -3.26 -23.21
C GLU A 75 -3.05 -3.14 -22.65
N LYS A 76 -2.79 -3.86 -21.55
CA LYS A 76 -1.47 -3.88 -20.94
C LYS A 76 -0.43 -4.53 -21.84
N ARG A 77 -0.86 -5.53 -22.65
CA ARG A 77 0.01 -6.17 -23.65
C ARG A 77 0.43 -5.20 -24.73
N ARG A 78 -0.46 -4.34 -25.23
CA ARG A 78 -0.11 -3.31 -26.21
C ARG A 78 0.91 -2.31 -25.68
N GLN A 79 0.71 -1.84 -24.43
CA GLN A 79 1.67 -0.97 -23.74
C GLN A 79 3.03 -1.64 -23.57
N PHE A 80 3.02 -2.92 -23.16
CA PHE A 80 4.25 -3.71 -23.04
C PHE A 80 4.99 -3.86 -24.37
N ASP A 81 4.29 -4.21 -25.45
CA ASP A 81 4.90 -4.42 -26.76
C ASP A 81 5.58 -3.12 -27.29
N GLN A 82 4.93 -1.96 -27.12
CA GLN A 82 5.51 -0.65 -27.46
C GLN A 82 6.76 -0.35 -26.64
N TRP A 83 6.68 -0.56 -25.32
CA TRP A 83 7.80 -0.37 -24.41
C TRP A 83 8.95 -1.33 -24.72
N TYR A 84 8.65 -2.62 -24.97
CA TYR A 84 9.64 -3.66 -25.24
C TYR A 84 10.44 -3.41 -26.51
N GLU A 85 9.79 -2.97 -27.61
CA GLU A 85 10.47 -2.63 -28.85
C GLU A 85 11.53 -1.53 -28.67
N GLN A 86 11.31 -0.61 -27.74
CA GLN A 86 12.26 0.48 -27.43
C GLN A 86 13.42 0.00 -26.54
N HIS A 87 13.22 -1.04 -25.74
CA HIS A 87 14.17 -1.47 -24.70
C HIS A 87 14.85 -2.81 -24.99
N ARG A 88 14.37 -3.61 -25.94
CA ARG A 88 14.85 -4.98 -26.19
C ARG A 88 16.34 -5.10 -26.52
N GLN A 89 16.95 -4.05 -27.04
CA GLN A 89 18.39 -4.03 -27.37
C GLN A 89 19.25 -3.44 -26.24
N ALA A 90 18.62 -2.88 -25.22
CA ALA A 90 19.36 -2.35 -24.08
C ALA A 90 19.82 -3.51 -23.16
N PRO A 91 21.06 -3.48 -22.69
CA PRO A 91 21.53 -4.47 -21.71
C PRO A 91 20.74 -4.34 -20.43
N PHE A 92 20.27 -5.47 -19.89
CA PHE A 92 19.54 -5.54 -18.63
C PHE A 92 20.46 -6.10 -17.54
N LEU A 93 20.63 -5.34 -16.47
CA LEU A 93 21.34 -5.75 -15.25
C LEU A 93 20.30 -6.05 -14.17
N LEU A 94 20.19 -7.34 -13.81
CA LEU A 94 19.16 -7.78 -12.88
C LEU A 94 19.26 -7.10 -11.51
N ASP A 95 20.48 -6.94 -10.99
CA ASP A 95 20.72 -6.37 -9.65
C ASP A 95 20.22 -4.93 -9.54
N GLU A 96 20.53 -4.10 -10.54
CA GLU A 96 20.09 -2.70 -10.59
C GLU A 96 18.59 -2.59 -10.81
N ALA A 97 18.08 -3.38 -11.75
CA ALA A 97 16.66 -3.39 -12.07
C ALA A 97 15.81 -3.88 -10.89
N LEU A 98 16.28 -4.90 -10.17
CA LEU A 98 15.59 -5.44 -9.00
C LEU A 98 15.56 -4.41 -7.85
N ALA A 99 16.69 -3.73 -7.61
CA ALA A 99 16.76 -2.68 -6.59
C ALA A 99 15.80 -1.52 -6.91
N SER A 100 15.79 -1.06 -8.17
CA SER A 100 14.89 -0.02 -8.64
C SER A 100 13.42 -0.45 -8.55
N TYR A 101 13.10 -1.68 -8.96
CA TYR A 101 11.76 -2.26 -8.87
C TYR A 101 11.26 -2.34 -7.43
N CYS A 102 12.08 -2.85 -6.52
CA CYS A 102 11.73 -2.93 -5.10
C CYS A 102 11.54 -1.54 -4.49
N LYS A 103 12.39 -0.58 -4.84
CA LYS A 103 12.24 0.81 -4.37
C LYS A 103 10.93 1.41 -4.84
N ASN A 104 10.60 1.27 -6.13
CA ASN A 104 9.33 1.76 -6.69
C ASN A 104 8.12 1.15 -5.99
N ASP A 105 8.11 -0.17 -5.73
CA ASP A 105 7.03 -0.84 -4.99
C ASP A 105 6.86 -0.25 -3.57
N VAL A 106 7.95 0.07 -2.88
CA VAL A 106 7.91 0.71 -1.55
C VAL A 106 7.41 2.14 -1.63
N ASP A 107 7.85 2.91 -2.62
CA ASP A 107 7.45 4.30 -2.83
C ASP A 107 5.94 4.39 -3.12
N ILE A 108 5.40 3.54 -4.01
CA ILE A 108 3.97 3.45 -4.30
C ILE A 108 3.18 3.12 -3.03
N LEU A 109 3.59 2.07 -2.31
CA LEU A 109 2.87 1.64 -1.11
C LEU A 109 2.88 2.72 -0.03
N THR A 110 4.01 3.37 0.18
CA THR A 110 4.16 4.43 1.17
C THR A 110 3.28 5.63 0.83
N ALA A 111 3.32 6.11 -0.42
CA ALA A 111 2.51 7.22 -0.88
C ALA A 111 1.00 6.91 -0.75
N ALA A 112 0.58 5.71 -1.14
CA ALA A 112 -0.81 5.27 -1.02
C ALA A 112 -1.28 5.18 0.43
N LEU A 113 -0.46 4.63 1.34
CA LEU A 113 -0.80 4.56 2.77
C LEU A 113 -0.93 5.94 3.40
N VAL A 114 -0.06 6.89 3.03
CA VAL A 114 -0.14 8.28 3.51
C VAL A 114 -1.40 8.97 2.99
N ALA A 115 -1.72 8.79 1.70
CA ALA A 115 -2.94 9.35 1.09
C ALA A 115 -4.19 8.77 1.77
N PHE A 116 -4.28 7.44 1.87
CA PHE A 116 -5.39 6.74 2.52
C PHE A 116 -5.58 7.18 3.98
N ARG A 117 -4.49 7.27 4.76
CA ARG A 117 -4.52 7.74 6.15
C ARG A 117 -5.09 9.14 6.25
N ARG A 118 -4.62 10.06 5.38
CA ARG A 118 -5.07 11.45 5.35
C ARG A 118 -6.56 11.55 5.00
N GLU A 119 -6.99 10.89 3.94
CA GLU A 119 -8.39 10.90 3.50
C GLU A 119 -9.30 10.30 4.57
N PHE A 120 -8.93 9.14 5.13
CA PHE A 120 -9.73 8.50 6.17
C PHE A 120 -9.82 9.37 7.43
N PHE A 121 -8.74 10.03 7.81
CA PHE A 121 -8.71 10.94 8.94
C PHE A 121 -9.67 12.12 8.72
N GLU A 122 -9.65 12.73 7.52
CA GLU A 122 -10.54 13.85 7.20
C GLU A 122 -12.03 13.43 7.15
N ILE A 123 -12.33 12.30 6.53
CA ILE A 123 -13.70 11.78 6.45
C ILE A 123 -14.27 11.44 7.83
N THR A 124 -13.43 11.00 8.76
CA THR A 124 -13.85 10.56 10.09
C THR A 124 -13.82 11.64 11.14
N LYS A 125 -13.41 12.87 10.82
CA LYS A 125 -13.54 14.01 11.73
C LYS A 125 -15.01 14.21 12.09
N ARG A 126 -15.29 14.36 13.38
CA ARG A 126 -16.61 14.79 13.83
C ARG A 126 -16.85 16.23 13.36
N GLN A 127 -17.99 16.48 12.76
CA GLN A 127 -18.49 17.86 12.63
C GLN A 127 -18.93 18.27 14.04
N ALA A 128 -18.30 19.28 14.60
CA ALA A 128 -18.72 19.85 15.89
C ALA A 128 -20.17 20.34 15.75
N VAL A 129 -21.08 19.70 16.47
CA VAL A 129 -22.51 20.08 16.45
C VAL A 129 -22.77 21.26 17.38
N ASN A 130 -21.89 21.52 18.34
CA ASN A 130 -21.98 22.66 19.27
C ASN A 130 -20.58 23.16 19.67
N GLU A 131 -20.44 24.48 19.84
CA GLU A 131 -19.17 25.16 20.22
C GLU A 131 -18.67 24.81 21.64
N THR A 132 -19.37 23.97 22.38
CA THR A 132 -19.05 23.56 23.74
C THR A 132 -18.37 22.19 23.86
N ASP A 133 -18.16 21.48 22.73
CA ASP A 133 -17.44 20.20 22.76
C ASP A 133 -15.92 20.45 22.78
N ASP A 134 -15.28 19.90 23.80
CA ASP A 134 -13.81 19.99 24.00
C ASP A 134 -13.07 19.60 22.71
N GLN A 135 -12.05 20.36 22.34
CA GLN A 135 -11.25 20.18 21.10
C GLN A 135 -10.67 18.77 20.88
N GLU A 136 -10.53 17.98 21.95
CA GLU A 136 -10.07 16.57 21.87
C GLU A 136 -11.09 15.61 21.27
N SER A 137 -12.39 15.93 21.31
CA SER A 137 -13.47 15.04 20.81
C SER A 137 -13.64 15.09 19.28
N ASN A 138 -12.96 16.00 18.59
CA ASN A 138 -13.11 16.23 17.15
C ASN A 138 -11.98 15.61 16.29
N ALA A 139 -11.11 14.80 16.87
CA ALA A 139 -10.03 14.16 16.15
C ALA A 139 -10.55 13.02 15.27
N GLY A 140 -10.15 13.02 13.99
CA GLY A 140 -10.43 11.90 13.07
C GLY A 140 -9.75 10.60 13.54
N ILE A 141 -10.12 9.49 12.92
CA ILE A 141 -9.55 8.17 13.22
C ILE A 141 -8.24 7.98 12.45
N ASP A 142 -7.14 7.78 13.16
CA ASP A 142 -5.87 7.36 12.56
C ASP A 142 -5.92 5.86 12.22
N VAL A 143 -6.39 5.56 11.02
CA VAL A 143 -6.65 4.19 10.57
C VAL A 143 -5.44 3.27 10.66
N LEU A 144 -4.22 3.80 10.42
CA LEU A 144 -2.98 3.00 10.48
C LEU A 144 -2.57 2.66 11.91
N ARG A 145 -2.96 3.46 12.89
CA ARG A 145 -2.64 3.21 14.30
C ARG A 145 -3.73 2.43 15.02
N GLU A 146 -4.99 2.71 14.70
CA GLU A 146 -6.13 2.34 15.52
C GLU A 146 -6.93 1.17 14.95
N CYS A 147 -6.74 0.86 13.65
CA CYS A 147 -7.51 -0.17 12.96
C CYS A 147 -6.59 -1.21 12.34
N MET A 148 -7.06 -2.45 12.22
CA MET A 148 -6.31 -3.55 11.61
C MET A 148 -6.86 -3.92 10.23
N THR A 149 -8.13 -3.65 9.99
CA THR A 149 -8.83 -3.94 8.74
C THR A 149 -9.73 -2.78 8.38
N ILE A 150 -10.10 -2.66 7.10
CA ILE A 150 -11.09 -1.67 6.67
C ILE A 150 -12.42 -1.86 7.38
N ALA A 151 -12.85 -3.09 7.61
CA ALA A 151 -14.08 -3.38 8.34
C ALA A 151 -14.02 -2.85 9.79
N SER A 152 -12.88 -3.02 10.49
CA SER A 152 -12.72 -2.47 11.84
C SER A 152 -12.70 -0.94 11.84
N ALA A 153 -12.16 -0.32 10.79
CA ALA A 153 -12.15 1.13 10.62
C ALA A 153 -13.56 1.68 10.43
N CYS A 154 -14.34 1.07 9.54
CA CYS A 154 -15.75 1.43 9.33
C CYS A 154 -16.60 1.25 10.60
N MET A 155 -16.41 0.14 11.31
CA MET A 155 -17.13 -0.11 12.56
C MET A 155 -16.76 0.91 13.64
N LYS A 156 -15.48 1.28 13.75
CA LYS A 156 -15.03 2.30 14.69
C LYS A 156 -15.64 3.66 14.36
N HIS A 157 -15.64 4.06 13.10
CA HIS A 157 -16.29 5.29 12.65
C HIS A 157 -17.79 5.31 12.99
N PHE A 158 -18.50 4.21 12.66
CA PHE A 158 -19.92 4.08 12.94
C PHE A 158 -20.22 4.22 14.44
N ARG A 159 -19.47 3.52 15.29
CA ARG A 159 -19.65 3.60 16.74
C ARG A 159 -19.38 4.98 17.32
N SER A 160 -18.36 5.67 16.79
CA SER A 160 -17.97 6.99 17.32
C SER A 160 -18.90 8.11 16.88
N ASN A 161 -19.51 8.01 15.68
CA ASN A 161 -20.22 9.13 15.06
C ASN A 161 -21.74 8.91 14.93
N HIS A 162 -22.20 7.66 14.94
CA HIS A 162 -23.60 7.34 14.62
C HIS A 162 -24.34 6.56 15.70
N LEU A 163 -23.64 5.96 16.68
CA LEU A 163 -24.28 5.29 17.78
C LEU A 163 -24.44 6.23 18.99
N PRO A 164 -25.66 6.33 19.58
CA PRO A 164 -25.85 7.01 20.86
C PRO A 164 -25.01 6.31 21.95
N ALA A 165 -24.43 7.10 22.87
CA ALA A 165 -23.59 6.59 23.95
C ALA A 165 -24.27 5.49 24.81
N ALA A 166 -25.59 5.48 24.89
CA ALA A 166 -26.37 4.48 25.64
C ALA A 166 -26.78 3.25 24.82
N ALA A 167 -26.45 3.19 23.49
CA ALA A 167 -26.91 2.10 22.61
C ALA A 167 -26.16 0.78 22.83
N ILE A 168 -24.96 0.83 23.43
CA ILE A 168 -24.18 -0.36 23.75
C ILE A 168 -24.27 -0.58 25.27
N ARG A 169 -25.22 -1.41 25.71
CA ARG A 169 -25.19 -1.95 27.08
C ARG A 169 -24.08 -2.97 27.14
N GLU A 170 -23.07 -2.74 27.95
CA GLU A 170 -22.16 -3.80 28.39
C GLU A 170 -23.01 -4.88 29.09
N GLN A 171 -23.05 -6.06 28.48
CA GLN A 171 -23.50 -7.23 29.20
C GLN A 171 -22.40 -7.55 30.22
N ARG A 172 -22.67 -7.27 31.50
CA ARG A 172 -21.87 -7.73 32.64
C ARG A 172 -22.11 -9.18 32.88
#